data_6cedf016f91cb51ec027447d9efa34f0
#
_entry.id   6cedf016f91cb51ec027447d9efa34f0
#
_cell.length_a   1.000
_cell.length_b   1.000
_cell.length_c   1.000
_cell.angle_alpha   90.00
_cell.angle_beta   90.00
_cell.angle_gamma   90.00
#
_symmetry.space_group_name_H-M   'P 1'
#
loop_
_entity.id
_entity.type
_entity.pdbx_description
1 polymer ?
#
loop_
_entity_poly.entity_id
_entity_poly.type
_entity_poly.pdbx_seq_one_letter_code
_entity_poly.pdbx_strand_id
1 'polypeptide(L)'
;MSRRLFFMAAMLLLVAFAADGQNLTRQQYINKYKDVAIRQMHKHKIPASIILAQACLESGDGNSTLARKANNHFGIKCHNGWKGKAFKHDDDAKGECFRKYNDPVDSYTDHSYFLISGDRYNSLFDLPENDYKAWAHGLKAAGYATNPKYAKLLIDIIEEYKLYQYDTKEAEKLSKASLKEAKKAAKKEKKLRRLEKKAAKAAMKSEKAALKVQKFKGSAAGAAAATSAAGAAAAATSGSATSAATSAAATSSASSTSSAAISANIKSSVQGHPAGEYYTIKGGDTLYSIARRYGTSVDEITRLNPGIKATELEIGTQIRIR
;
A
#
# COMPACT_ATOMS: atom_id res chain seq x y z
N MET A 1 -38.71 -21.17 7.14
CA MET A 1 -37.83 -20.96 5.96
C MET A 1 -36.90 -19.73 6.03
N SER A 2 -36.90 -18.94 7.09
CA SER A 2 -36.22 -17.62 7.11
C SER A 2 -34.80 -17.63 7.72
N ARG A 3 -34.39 -18.59 8.51
CA ARG A 3 -33.07 -18.60 9.18
C ARG A 3 -31.89 -19.05 8.29
N ARG A 4 -32.15 -19.92 7.30
CA ARG A 4 -31.09 -20.43 6.39
C ARG A 4 -30.69 -19.44 5.30
N LEU A 5 -31.57 -18.56 4.87
CA LEU A 5 -31.30 -17.50 3.90
C LEU A 5 -30.43 -16.37 4.49
N PHE A 6 -30.57 -16.09 5.78
CA PHE A 6 -29.74 -15.07 6.46
C PHE A 6 -28.28 -15.52 6.64
N PHE A 7 -28.04 -16.81 6.88
CA PHE A 7 -26.68 -17.34 7.00
C PHE A 7 -25.93 -17.40 5.65
N MET A 8 -26.63 -17.67 4.54
CA MET A 8 -26.01 -17.66 3.21
C MET A 8 -25.69 -16.24 2.73
N ALA A 9 -26.50 -15.22 3.04
CA ALA A 9 -26.21 -13.83 2.71
C ALA A 9 -25.05 -13.27 3.54
N ALA A 10 -24.90 -13.68 4.81
CA ALA A 10 -23.77 -13.29 5.66
C ALA A 10 -22.45 -13.94 5.23
N MET A 11 -22.50 -15.17 4.67
CA MET A 11 -21.30 -15.87 4.20
C MET A 11 -20.78 -15.31 2.86
N LEU A 12 -21.65 -14.75 2.00
CA LEU A 12 -21.25 -14.09 0.75
C LEU A 12 -20.60 -12.70 0.99
N LEU A 13 -20.87 -12.05 2.11
CA LEU A 13 -20.28 -10.76 2.48
C LEU A 13 -18.88 -10.89 3.09
N LEU A 14 -18.49 -12.08 3.57
CA LEU A 14 -17.19 -12.32 4.20
C LEU A 14 -16.04 -12.62 3.22
N VAL A 15 -16.33 -12.83 1.93
CA VAL A 15 -15.30 -13.13 0.92
C VAL A 15 -14.63 -11.85 0.36
N ALA A 16 -15.17 -10.66 0.64
CA ALA A 16 -14.66 -9.40 0.09
C ALA A 16 -13.52 -8.74 0.91
N PHE A 17 -13.10 -9.31 2.05
CA PHE A 17 -12.14 -8.65 2.96
C PHE A 17 -10.73 -9.27 3.01
N ALA A 18 -10.41 -10.22 2.15
CA ALA A 18 -9.10 -10.89 2.14
C ALA A 18 -8.17 -10.45 0.97
N ALA A 19 -8.31 -9.22 0.44
CA ALA A 19 -7.53 -8.76 -0.71
C ALA A 19 -6.35 -7.82 -0.36
N ASP A 20 -6.01 -7.63 0.91
CA ASP A 20 -5.06 -6.59 1.33
C ASP A 20 -3.60 -7.05 1.44
N GLY A 21 -3.27 -8.24 0.97
CA GLY A 21 -1.93 -8.82 1.07
C GLY A 21 -1.29 -9.30 -0.24
N GLN A 22 -2.01 -9.33 -1.35
CA GLN A 22 -1.47 -9.84 -2.61
C GLN A 22 -0.68 -8.78 -3.38
N ASN A 23 0.45 -9.22 -3.97
CA ASN A 23 1.23 -8.40 -4.87
C ASN A 23 0.38 -8.05 -6.11
N LEU A 24 0.39 -6.78 -6.48
CA LEU A 24 -0.23 -6.34 -7.72
C LEU A 24 0.56 -6.90 -8.90
N THR A 25 -0.15 -7.41 -9.90
CA THR A 25 0.45 -7.64 -11.21
C THR A 25 0.66 -6.28 -11.90
N ARG A 26 1.58 -6.23 -12.88
CA ARG A 26 1.84 -5.01 -13.65
C ARG A 26 0.56 -4.47 -14.31
N GLN A 27 -0.25 -5.33 -14.88
CA GLN A 27 -1.51 -4.92 -15.49
C GLN A 27 -2.50 -4.31 -14.48
N GLN A 28 -2.57 -4.88 -13.26
CA GLN A 28 -3.41 -4.32 -12.18
C GLN A 28 -2.88 -2.96 -11.73
N TYR A 29 -1.56 -2.83 -11.63
CA TYR A 29 -0.93 -1.56 -11.28
C TYR A 29 -1.20 -0.48 -12.34
N ILE A 30 -1.01 -0.79 -13.62
CA ILE A 30 -1.32 0.10 -14.74
C ILE A 30 -2.79 0.53 -14.69
N ASN A 31 -3.71 -0.42 -14.56
CA ASN A 31 -5.15 -0.13 -14.50
C ASN A 31 -5.51 0.80 -13.33
N LYS A 32 -4.82 0.67 -12.20
CA LYS A 32 -5.03 1.49 -11.01
C LYS A 32 -4.53 2.93 -11.18
N TYR A 33 -3.43 3.13 -11.91
CA TYR A 33 -2.76 4.43 -11.96
C TYR A 33 -2.76 5.13 -13.32
N LYS A 34 -3.28 4.50 -14.39
CA LYS A 34 -3.33 5.11 -15.73
C LYS A 34 -3.99 6.50 -15.76
N ASP A 35 -5.12 6.66 -15.06
CA ASP A 35 -5.81 7.95 -15.00
C ASP A 35 -5.00 9.02 -14.25
N VAL A 36 -4.15 8.60 -13.30
CA VAL A 36 -3.23 9.53 -12.63
C VAL A 36 -2.17 10.00 -13.62
N ALA A 37 -1.53 9.09 -14.35
CA ALA A 37 -0.49 9.41 -15.33
C ALA A 37 -1.03 10.29 -16.46
N ILE A 38 -2.22 9.98 -17.00
CA ILE A 38 -2.89 10.79 -18.02
C ILE A 38 -3.11 12.23 -17.52
N ARG A 39 -3.54 12.42 -16.27
CA ARG A 39 -3.69 13.75 -15.69
C ARG A 39 -2.36 14.49 -15.53
N GLN A 40 -1.29 13.79 -15.15
CA GLN A 40 0.05 14.39 -15.06
C GLN A 40 0.55 14.82 -16.46
N MET A 41 0.38 13.97 -17.50
CA MET A 41 0.70 14.33 -18.86
C MET A 41 -0.03 15.60 -19.30
N HIS A 42 -1.33 15.65 -19.11
CA HIS A 42 -2.11 16.84 -19.49
C HIS A 42 -1.62 18.13 -18.80
N LYS A 43 -1.27 18.01 -17.51
CA LYS A 43 -0.84 19.16 -16.69
C LYS A 43 0.61 19.55 -16.93
N HIS A 44 1.48 18.58 -17.16
CA HIS A 44 2.93 18.74 -17.09
C HIS A 44 3.66 18.36 -18.37
N LYS A 45 2.95 17.92 -19.40
CA LYS A 45 3.49 17.62 -20.74
C LYS A 45 4.50 16.46 -20.79
N ILE A 46 4.47 15.59 -19.78
CA ILE A 46 5.26 14.36 -19.73
C ILE A 46 4.38 13.22 -20.23
N PRO A 47 4.79 12.39 -21.22
CA PRO A 47 3.98 11.28 -21.72
C PRO A 47 3.44 10.39 -20.59
N ALA A 48 2.15 10.07 -20.61
CA ALA A 48 1.54 9.20 -19.62
C ALA A 48 2.18 7.80 -19.63
N SER A 49 2.56 7.33 -20.82
CA SER A 49 3.29 6.07 -21.02
C SER A 49 4.64 6.07 -20.29
N ILE A 50 5.40 7.16 -20.36
CA ILE A 50 6.67 7.32 -19.64
C ILE A 50 6.45 7.32 -18.13
N ILE A 51 5.47 8.10 -17.64
CA ILE A 51 5.16 8.15 -16.20
C ILE A 51 4.78 6.77 -15.68
N LEU A 52 3.93 6.02 -16.41
CA LEU A 52 3.53 4.66 -16.02
C LEU A 52 4.69 3.68 -16.05
N ALA A 53 5.51 3.69 -17.11
CA ALA A 53 6.64 2.79 -17.23
C ALA A 53 7.68 3.02 -16.12
N GLN A 54 7.99 4.29 -15.81
CA GLN A 54 8.84 4.64 -14.67
C GLN A 54 8.21 4.16 -13.35
N ALA A 55 6.93 4.45 -13.12
CA ALA A 55 6.25 4.03 -11.91
C ALA A 55 6.23 2.50 -11.73
N CYS A 56 6.01 1.72 -12.80
CA CYS A 56 6.12 0.26 -12.77
C CYS A 56 7.53 -0.19 -12.39
N LEU A 57 8.55 0.39 -13.04
CA LEU A 57 9.93 0.01 -12.87
C LEU A 57 10.45 0.35 -11.47
N GLU A 58 10.28 1.61 -11.05
CA GLU A 58 10.83 2.13 -9.79
C GLU A 58 10.11 1.57 -8.55
N SER A 59 8.81 1.30 -8.65
CA SER A 59 8.02 0.77 -7.52
C SER A 59 7.92 -0.75 -7.47
N GLY A 60 8.45 -1.47 -8.47
CA GLY A 60 8.17 -2.89 -8.63
C GLY A 60 6.66 -3.15 -8.73
N ASP A 61 5.99 -2.44 -9.63
CA ASP A 61 4.54 -2.51 -9.83
C ASP A 61 3.73 -2.17 -8.54
N GLY A 62 4.26 -1.22 -7.75
CA GLY A 62 3.65 -0.79 -6.50
C GLY A 62 3.88 -1.74 -5.32
N ASN A 63 4.71 -2.76 -5.49
CA ASN A 63 4.96 -3.79 -4.48
C ASN A 63 6.19 -3.51 -3.61
N SER A 64 7.01 -2.51 -3.94
CA SER A 64 8.17 -2.14 -3.15
C SER A 64 7.78 -1.61 -1.77
N THR A 65 8.70 -1.70 -0.82
CA THR A 65 8.52 -1.15 0.53
C THR A 65 8.21 0.34 0.49
N LEU A 66 8.90 1.10 -0.36
CA LEU A 66 8.67 2.54 -0.53
C LEU A 66 7.27 2.84 -1.06
N ALA A 67 6.81 2.09 -2.06
CA ALA A 67 5.46 2.27 -2.60
C ALA A 67 4.38 1.95 -1.55
N ARG A 68 4.53 0.85 -0.79
CA ARG A 68 3.51 0.40 0.18
C ARG A 68 3.49 1.19 1.48
N LYS A 69 4.66 1.52 2.04
CA LYS A 69 4.75 2.14 3.38
C LYS A 69 4.90 3.66 3.33
N ALA A 70 5.40 4.19 2.21
CA ALA A 70 5.63 5.62 2.03
C ALA A 70 4.79 6.26 0.91
N ASN A 71 4.00 5.49 0.16
CA ASN A 71 3.31 5.93 -1.05
C ASN A 71 4.27 6.57 -2.07
N ASN A 72 5.54 6.19 -2.04
CA ASN A 72 6.58 6.74 -2.89
C ASN A 72 6.87 5.75 -4.01
N HIS A 73 6.27 6.01 -5.18
CA HIS A 73 6.30 5.13 -6.34
C HIS A 73 7.49 5.38 -7.26
N PHE A 74 8.33 6.37 -6.97
CA PHE A 74 9.47 6.77 -7.82
C PHE A 74 10.79 6.83 -7.05
N GLY A 75 10.83 6.38 -5.80
CA GLY A 75 12.04 6.39 -5.00
C GLY A 75 12.60 7.79 -4.75
N ILE A 76 11.76 8.83 -4.65
CA ILE A 76 12.23 10.20 -4.51
C ILE A 76 12.80 10.41 -3.11
N LYS A 77 14.09 10.76 -3.04
CA LYS A 77 14.83 11.02 -1.80
C LYS A 77 14.53 12.43 -1.24
N CYS A 78 14.81 12.64 0.06
CA CYS A 78 14.61 13.91 0.76
C CYS A 78 15.69 14.94 0.38
N HIS A 79 15.75 15.34 -0.89
CA HIS A 79 16.67 16.39 -1.35
C HIS A 79 16.01 17.77 -1.34
N ASN A 80 16.80 18.81 -1.57
CA ASN A 80 16.33 20.17 -1.83
C ASN A 80 15.42 20.75 -0.75
N GLY A 81 15.79 20.58 0.52
CA GLY A 81 15.08 21.18 1.64
C GLY A 81 13.68 20.60 1.89
N TRP A 82 13.45 19.32 1.58
CA TRP A 82 12.19 18.64 1.86
C TRP A 82 11.72 18.84 3.30
N LYS A 83 10.55 19.43 3.47
CA LYS A 83 9.91 19.69 4.78
C LYS A 83 8.73 18.77 5.09
N GLY A 84 8.41 17.85 4.16
CA GLY A 84 7.31 16.90 4.31
C GLY A 84 7.69 15.70 5.18
N LYS A 85 6.78 14.73 5.27
CA LYS A 85 7.02 13.46 5.97
C LYS A 85 8.14 12.69 5.28
N ALA A 86 8.95 12.01 6.08
CA ALA A 86 10.06 11.20 5.62
C ALA A 86 9.87 9.72 6.01
N PHE A 87 10.48 8.85 5.24
CA PHE A 87 10.58 7.41 5.49
C PHE A 87 12.04 7.00 5.35
N LYS A 88 12.61 6.40 6.37
CA LYS A 88 13.97 5.87 6.31
C LYS A 88 13.94 4.46 5.74
N HIS A 89 14.79 4.22 4.76
CA HIS A 89 14.90 2.93 4.09
C HIS A 89 16.32 2.71 3.64
N ASP A 90 16.79 1.48 3.72
CA ASP A 90 18.10 1.09 3.22
C ASP A 90 17.99 0.85 1.71
N ASP A 91 18.72 1.63 0.93
CA ASP A 91 18.81 1.52 -0.53
C ASP A 91 20.28 1.52 -0.93
N ASP A 92 20.82 2.60 -1.47
CA ASP A 92 22.24 2.72 -1.78
C ASP A 92 23.09 2.91 -0.51
N ALA A 93 22.50 3.49 0.54
CA ALA A 93 23.10 3.64 1.86
C ALA A 93 22.09 3.30 2.95
N LYS A 94 22.62 2.98 4.15
CA LYS A 94 21.81 2.64 5.32
C LYS A 94 21.03 3.85 5.82
N GLY A 95 19.71 3.67 6.01
CA GLY A 95 18.86 4.69 6.62
C GLY A 95 18.65 5.93 5.75
N GLU A 96 18.74 5.80 4.43
CA GLU A 96 18.49 6.90 3.50
C GLU A 96 17.10 7.50 3.68
N CYS A 97 17.02 8.80 3.46
CA CYS A 97 15.78 9.54 3.61
C CYS A 97 15.00 9.58 2.29
N PHE A 98 13.82 8.99 2.29
CA PHE A 98 12.86 9.05 1.19
C PHE A 98 11.64 9.89 1.57
N ARG A 99 11.09 10.61 0.59
CA ARG A 99 9.84 11.36 0.79
C ARG A 99 8.69 10.39 1.08
N LYS A 100 7.85 10.74 2.05
CA LYS A 100 6.64 9.98 2.38
C LYS A 100 5.42 10.82 2.09
N TYR A 101 4.50 10.26 1.31
CA TYR A 101 3.28 10.93 0.88
C TYR A 101 2.05 10.38 1.62
N ASN A 102 0.99 11.19 1.67
CA ASN A 102 -0.29 10.74 2.24
C ASN A 102 -1.08 9.89 1.24
N ASP A 103 -0.90 10.16 -0.06
CA ASP A 103 -1.57 9.47 -1.17
C ASP A 103 -0.54 9.14 -2.27
N PRO A 104 -0.63 7.98 -2.93
CA PRO A 104 0.21 7.68 -4.09
C PRO A 104 0.18 8.75 -5.19
N VAL A 105 -0.96 9.42 -5.39
CA VAL A 105 -1.09 10.51 -6.38
C VAL A 105 -0.14 11.66 -6.11
N ASP A 106 0.19 11.91 -4.82
CA ASP A 106 1.14 12.96 -4.45
C ASP A 106 2.55 12.62 -4.98
N SER A 107 2.95 11.33 -4.96
CA SER A 107 4.24 10.93 -5.49
C SER A 107 4.33 11.07 -7.01
N TYR A 108 3.23 10.81 -7.74
CA TYR A 108 3.15 11.07 -9.19
C TYR A 108 3.26 12.56 -9.51
N THR A 109 2.64 13.38 -8.69
CA THR A 109 2.69 14.84 -8.85
C THR A 109 4.09 15.36 -8.56
N ASP A 110 4.71 14.89 -7.50
CA ASP A 110 6.08 15.27 -7.10
C ASP A 110 7.12 14.79 -8.11
N HIS A 111 6.95 13.59 -8.68
CA HIS A 111 7.78 13.11 -9.79
C HIS A 111 7.70 14.02 -11.01
N SER A 112 6.50 14.49 -11.37
CA SER A 112 6.36 15.43 -12.49
C SER A 112 7.08 16.74 -12.20
N TYR A 113 6.97 17.26 -10.98
CA TYR A 113 7.73 18.46 -10.56
C TYR A 113 9.23 18.24 -10.53
N PHE A 114 9.67 17.04 -10.11
CA PHE A 114 11.09 16.68 -10.12
C PHE A 114 11.69 16.77 -11.54
N LEU A 115 10.96 16.29 -12.55
CA LEU A 115 11.42 16.41 -13.94
C LEU A 115 11.38 17.86 -14.45
N ILE A 116 10.32 18.63 -14.13
CA ILE A 116 10.18 20.03 -14.59
C ILE A 116 11.23 20.94 -13.95
N SER A 117 11.56 20.74 -12.69
CA SER A 117 12.47 21.61 -11.94
C SER A 117 13.94 21.24 -12.07
N GLY A 118 14.27 20.16 -12.73
CA GLY A 118 15.65 19.74 -12.93
C GLY A 118 16.20 20.21 -14.26
N ASP A 119 17.10 21.18 -14.27
CA ASP A 119 17.67 21.80 -15.50
C ASP A 119 18.16 20.77 -16.51
N ARG A 120 18.70 19.66 -16.06
CA ARG A 120 19.16 18.56 -16.93
C ARG A 120 18.06 17.90 -17.75
N TYR A 121 16.80 18.11 -17.39
CA TYR A 121 15.63 17.56 -18.09
C TYR A 121 14.95 18.55 -19.03
N ASN A 122 15.39 19.81 -19.08
CA ASN A 122 14.73 20.86 -19.85
C ASN A 122 14.54 20.46 -21.33
N SER A 123 15.56 19.85 -21.95
CA SER A 123 15.50 19.42 -23.36
C SER A 123 14.45 18.33 -23.64
N LEU A 124 13.96 17.65 -22.62
CA LEU A 124 12.88 16.66 -22.79
C LEU A 124 11.56 17.33 -23.18
N PHE A 125 11.34 18.56 -22.73
CA PHE A 125 10.10 19.29 -22.96
C PHE A 125 10.03 19.92 -24.36
N ASP A 126 11.13 19.85 -25.13
CA ASP A 126 11.16 20.18 -26.55
C ASP A 126 10.73 19.00 -27.43
N LEU A 127 10.62 17.79 -26.85
CA LEU A 127 10.20 16.59 -27.55
C LEU A 127 8.67 16.54 -27.69
N PRO A 128 8.14 15.89 -28.75
CA PRO A 128 6.71 15.63 -28.85
C PRO A 128 6.18 14.83 -27.65
N GLU A 129 5.01 15.23 -27.09
CA GLU A 129 4.40 14.59 -25.93
C GLU A 129 4.03 13.11 -26.18
N ASN A 130 3.96 12.65 -27.42
CA ASN A 130 3.65 11.27 -27.81
C ASN A 130 4.87 10.47 -28.30
N ASP A 131 6.06 11.06 -28.32
CA ASP A 131 7.28 10.37 -28.68
C ASP A 131 7.97 9.77 -27.43
N TYR A 132 7.33 8.73 -26.88
CA TYR A 132 7.88 8.04 -25.69
C TYR A 132 9.28 7.45 -25.92
N LYS A 133 9.68 7.15 -27.18
CA LYS A 133 11.02 6.61 -27.47
C LYS A 133 12.07 7.71 -27.28
N ALA A 134 11.86 8.88 -27.87
CA ALA A 134 12.73 10.02 -27.66
C ALA A 134 12.79 10.41 -26.17
N TRP A 135 11.66 10.42 -25.46
CA TRP A 135 11.59 10.66 -24.03
C TRP A 135 12.40 9.65 -23.21
N ALA A 136 12.28 8.35 -23.49
CA ALA A 136 13.03 7.31 -22.78
C ALA A 136 14.54 7.46 -22.96
N HIS A 137 14.99 7.71 -24.19
CA HIS A 137 16.40 7.98 -24.50
C HIS A 137 16.89 9.29 -23.86
N GLY A 138 16.08 10.33 -23.92
CA GLY A 138 16.39 11.63 -23.32
C GLY A 138 16.52 11.55 -21.80
N LEU A 139 15.63 10.84 -21.10
CA LEU A 139 15.75 10.56 -19.66
C LEU A 139 17.07 9.86 -19.32
N LYS A 140 17.45 8.87 -20.11
CA LYS A 140 18.74 8.18 -19.94
C LYS A 140 19.91 9.12 -20.17
N ALA A 141 19.89 9.91 -21.23
CA ALA A 141 20.93 10.89 -21.55
C ALA A 141 21.06 11.98 -20.48
N ALA A 142 19.92 12.43 -19.91
CA ALA A 142 19.87 13.39 -18.81
C ALA A 142 20.31 12.79 -17.45
N GLY A 143 20.68 11.49 -17.41
CA GLY A 143 21.16 10.85 -16.19
C GLY A 143 20.08 10.57 -15.15
N TYR A 144 18.85 10.31 -15.57
CA TYR A 144 17.79 9.90 -14.64
C TYR A 144 18.14 8.59 -13.92
N ALA A 145 18.75 7.65 -14.63
CA ALA A 145 19.22 6.38 -14.07
C ALA A 145 20.62 6.06 -14.60
N THR A 146 21.41 5.38 -13.78
CA THR A 146 22.75 4.92 -14.12
C THR A 146 22.72 3.73 -15.08
N ASN A 147 21.66 2.89 -15.05
CA ASN A 147 21.50 1.71 -15.88
C ASN A 147 21.55 2.06 -17.39
N PRO A 148 22.52 1.57 -18.19
CA PRO A 148 22.61 1.85 -19.63
C PRO A 148 21.41 1.32 -20.41
N LYS A 149 20.70 0.31 -19.89
CA LYS A 149 19.50 -0.25 -20.50
C LYS A 149 18.21 0.46 -20.08
N TYR A 150 18.32 1.57 -19.32
CA TYR A 150 17.14 2.24 -18.76
C TYR A 150 16.11 2.62 -19.83
N ALA A 151 16.54 3.27 -20.91
CA ALA A 151 15.65 3.62 -22.02
C ALA A 151 14.94 2.38 -22.61
N LYS A 152 15.71 1.30 -22.84
CA LYS A 152 15.14 0.05 -23.35
C LYS A 152 14.13 -0.54 -22.39
N LEU A 153 14.39 -0.55 -21.08
CA LEU A 153 13.46 -1.08 -20.08
C LEU A 153 12.13 -0.31 -20.08
N LEU A 154 12.17 1.00 -20.21
CA LEU A 154 10.96 1.81 -20.33
C LEU A 154 10.21 1.50 -21.62
N ILE A 155 10.92 1.45 -22.76
CA ILE A 155 10.30 1.14 -24.07
C ILE A 155 9.69 -0.25 -24.07
N ASP A 156 10.37 -1.26 -23.54
CA ASP A 156 9.84 -2.63 -23.45
C ASP A 156 8.53 -2.67 -22.65
N ILE A 157 8.46 -1.99 -21.50
CA ILE A 157 7.23 -1.90 -20.71
C ILE A 157 6.12 -1.17 -21.48
N ILE A 158 6.46 -0.07 -22.14
CA ILE A 158 5.48 0.72 -22.91
C ILE A 158 4.90 -0.10 -24.06
N GLU A 159 5.73 -0.83 -24.78
CA GLU A 159 5.32 -1.63 -25.95
C GLU A 159 4.57 -2.89 -25.51
N GLU A 160 5.05 -3.63 -24.51
CA GLU A 160 4.41 -4.84 -23.97
C GLU A 160 2.98 -4.56 -23.49
N TYR A 161 2.78 -3.48 -22.74
CA TYR A 161 1.48 -3.11 -22.18
C TYR A 161 0.74 -2.05 -23.00
N LYS A 162 1.26 -1.68 -24.18
CA LYS A 162 0.68 -0.69 -25.10
C LYS A 162 0.35 0.64 -24.42
N LEU A 163 1.26 1.09 -23.53
CA LEU A 163 1.02 2.29 -22.72
C LEU A 163 0.89 3.57 -23.56
N TYR A 164 1.46 3.60 -24.76
CA TYR A 164 1.35 4.72 -25.72
C TYR A 164 -0.11 5.07 -26.06
N GLN A 165 -1.05 4.14 -25.89
CA GLN A 165 -2.48 4.43 -26.04
C GLN A 165 -3.00 5.50 -25.07
N TYR A 166 -2.29 5.74 -23.98
CA TYR A 166 -2.63 6.75 -22.96
C TYR A 166 -2.07 8.13 -23.27
N ASP A 167 -1.21 8.27 -24.29
CA ASP A 167 -0.60 9.53 -24.70
C ASP A 167 -1.47 10.31 -25.71
N THR A 168 -2.76 10.03 -25.75
CA THR A 168 -3.69 10.58 -26.74
C THR A 168 -4.69 11.55 -26.11
N LYS A 169 -5.17 12.51 -26.93
CA LYS A 169 -6.26 13.40 -26.50
C LYS A 169 -7.55 12.66 -26.18
N GLU A 170 -7.78 11.50 -26.80
CA GLU A 170 -8.94 10.66 -26.52
C GLU A 170 -8.83 10.02 -25.14
N ALA A 171 -7.67 9.49 -24.77
CA ALA A 171 -7.41 8.97 -23.42
C ALA A 171 -7.61 10.07 -22.36
N GLU A 172 -7.22 11.30 -22.64
CA GLU A 172 -7.46 12.44 -21.76
C GLU A 172 -8.96 12.70 -21.54
N LYS A 173 -9.76 12.72 -22.62
CA LYS A 173 -11.22 12.89 -22.54
C LYS A 173 -11.87 11.78 -21.70
N LEU A 174 -11.49 10.52 -21.96
CA LEU A 174 -11.99 9.37 -21.22
C LEU A 174 -11.60 9.43 -19.73
N SER A 175 -10.37 9.80 -19.42
CA SER A 175 -9.90 9.99 -18.03
C SER A 175 -10.66 11.10 -17.31
N LYS A 176 -10.92 12.22 -18.00
CA LYS A 176 -11.75 13.31 -17.43
C LYS A 176 -13.19 12.87 -17.18
N ALA A 177 -13.76 12.09 -18.08
CA ALA A 177 -15.12 11.54 -17.93
C ALA A 177 -15.19 10.57 -16.74
N SER A 178 -14.26 9.62 -16.66
CA SER A 178 -14.17 8.65 -15.56
C SER A 178 -14.04 9.34 -14.20
N LEU A 179 -13.20 10.37 -14.10
CA LEU A 179 -13.03 11.16 -12.87
C LEU A 179 -14.32 11.91 -12.48
N LYS A 180 -15.06 12.45 -13.45
CA LYS A 180 -16.34 13.13 -13.20
C LYS A 180 -17.37 12.14 -12.62
N GLU A 181 -17.46 10.95 -13.20
CA GLU A 181 -18.38 9.90 -12.71
C GLU A 181 -17.94 9.38 -11.31
N ALA A 182 -16.63 9.15 -11.10
CA ALA A 182 -16.11 8.78 -9.78
C ALA A 182 -16.44 9.83 -8.70
N LYS A 183 -16.31 11.13 -9.00
CA LYS A 183 -16.69 12.20 -8.09
C LYS A 183 -18.19 12.22 -7.79
N LYS A 184 -19.04 11.95 -8.80
CA LYS A 184 -20.50 11.84 -8.59
C LYS A 184 -20.83 10.65 -7.70
N ALA A 185 -20.22 9.48 -7.95
CA ALA A 185 -20.40 8.28 -7.14
C ALA A 185 -20.01 8.52 -5.68
N ALA A 186 -18.83 9.08 -5.44
CA ALA A 186 -18.33 9.40 -4.11
C ALA A 186 -19.26 10.41 -3.36
N LYS A 187 -19.82 11.41 -4.08
CA LYS A 187 -20.80 12.34 -3.50
C LYS A 187 -22.10 11.62 -3.11
N LYS A 188 -22.58 10.70 -3.95
CA LYS A 188 -23.77 9.88 -3.69
C LYS A 188 -23.55 8.99 -2.47
N GLU A 189 -22.42 8.28 -2.41
CA GLU A 189 -22.04 7.43 -1.28
C GLU A 189 -21.95 8.21 0.03
N LYS A 190 -21.28 9.38 0.02
CA LYS A 190 -21.22 10.27 1.20
C LYS A 190 -22.59 10.71 1.69
N LYS A 191 -23.53 10.97 0.76
CA LYS A 191 -24.92 11.29 1.09
C LYS A 191 -25.63 10.11 1.73
N LEU A 192 -25.49 8.91 1.14
CA LEU A 192 -26.07 7.66 1.65
C LEU A 192 -25.56 7.35 3.06
N ARG A 193 -24.26 7.40 3.28
CA ARG A 193 -23.64 7.18 4.59
C ARG A 193 -24.12 8.18 5.66
N ARG A 194 -24.43 9.43 5.25
CA ARG A 194 -25.06 10.42 6.18
C ARG A 194 -26.49 10.04 6.55
N LEU A 195 -27.26 9.54 5.59
CA LEU A 195 -28.65 9.08 5.82
C LEU A 195 -28.67 7.84 6.71
N GLU A 196 -27.80 6.87 6.46
CA GLU A 196 -27.64 5.68 7.29
C GLU A 196 -27.29 6.04 8.73
N LYS A 197 -26.34 6.96 8.94
CA LYS A 197 -26.02 7.44 10.29
C LYS A 197 -27.21 8.15 10.98
N LYS A 198 -28.04 8.88 10.22
CA LYS A 198 -29.25 9.52 10.77
C LYS A 198 -30.29 8.45 11.13
N ALA A 199 -30.49 7.47 10.26
CA ALA A 199 -31.42 6.36 10.50
C ALA A 199 -31.00 5.52 11.72
N ALA A 200 -29.72 5.17 11.84
CA ALA A 200 -29.18 4.46 12.98
C ALA A 200 -29.38 5.24 14.30
N LYS A 201 -29.13 6.56 14.29
CA LYS A 201 -29.41 7.40 15.46
C LYS A 201 -30.90 7.44 15.83
N ALA A 202 -31.79 7.49 14.84
CA ALA A 202 -33.23 7.47 15.06
C ALA A 202 -33.70 6.12 15.64
N ALA A 203 -33.18 5.01 15.09
CA ALA A 203 -33.45 3.67 15.61
C ALA A 203 -33.01 3.49 17.08
N MET A 204 -31.80 3.91 17.41
CA MET A 204 -31.32 3.90 18.81
C MET A 204 -32.19 4.76 19.76
N LYS A 205 -32.67 5.91 19.26
CA LYS A 205 -33.56 6.78 20.06
C LYS A 205 -34.92 6.13 20.31
N SER A 206 -35.49 5.46 19.28
CA SER A 206 -36.77 4.74 19.41
C SER A 206 -36.66 3.52 20.35
N GLU A 207 -35.60 2.76 20.25
CA GLU A 207 -35.31 1.63 21.13
C GLU A 207 -35.16 2.07 22.59
N LYS A 208 -34.42 3.16 22.84
CA LYS A 208 -34.26 3.74 24.18
C LYS A 208 -35.59 4.26 24.74
N ALA A 209 -36.47 4.79 23.89
CA ALA A 209 -37.82 5.18 24.30
C ALA A 209 -38.70 3.97 24.64
N ALA A 210 -38.65 2.90 23.82
CA ALA A 210 -39.37 1.68 24.07
C ALA A 210 -38.95 1.01 25.40
N LEU A 211 -37.64 0.99 25.68
CA LEU A 211 -37.10 0.46 26.95
C LEU A 211 -37.58 1.26 28.17
N LYS A 212 -37.69 2.60 28.03
CA LYS A 212 -38.27 3.44 29.11
C LYS A 212 -39.72 3.10 29.37
N VAL A 213 -40.55 2.91 28.33
CA VAL A 213 -41.98 2.54 28.48
C VAL A 213 -42.09 1.15 29.11
N GLN A 214 -41.25 0.21 28.76
CA GLN A 214 -41.24 -1.11 29.31
C GLN A 214 -40.85 -1.14 30.81
N LYS A 215 -39.86 -0.32 31.20
CA LYS A 215 -39.51 -0.13 32.63
C LYS A 215 -40.67 0.49 33.43
N PHE A 216 -41.38 1.48 32.83
CA PHE A 216 -42.51 2.11 33.50
C PHE A 216 -43.68 1.14 33.69
N LYS A 217 -43.99 0.30 32.69
CA LYS A 217 -45.02 -0.77 32.81
C LYS A 217 -44.63 -1.85 33.83
N GLY A 218 -43.36 -2.24 33.90
CA GLY A 218 -42.86 -3.18 34.89
C GLY A 218 -42.91 -2.64 36.31
N SER A 219 -42.67 -1.35 36.53
CA SER A 219 -42.81 -0.66 37.82
C SER A 219 -44.27 -0.53 38.25
N ALA A 220 -45.19 -0.29 37.31
CA ALA A 220 -46.62 -0.22 37.61
C ALA A 220 -47.21 -1.62 37.94
N ALA A 221 -46.76 -2.66 37.27
CA ALA A 221 -47.16 -4.03 37.58
C ALA A 221 -46.58 -4.55 38.94
N GLY A 222 -45.39 -4.10 39.31
CA GLY A 222 -44.77 -4.40 40.62
C GLY A 222 -45.51 -3.67 41.77
N ALA A 223 -45.98 -2.42 41.53
CA ALA A 223 -46.77 -1.71 42.51
C ALA A 223 -48.17 -2.32 42.70
N ALA A 224 -48.80 -2.83 41.62
CA ALA A 224 -50.08 -3.56 41.73
C ALA A 224 -49.94 -4.93 42.40
N ALA A 225 -48.81 -5.63 42.24
CA ALA A 225 -48.51 -6.86 42.91
C ALA A 225 -48.17 -6.66 44.40
N ALA A 226 -47.54 -5.53 44.76
CA ALA A 226 -47.25 -5.21 46.18
C ALA A 226 -48.49 -4.85 46.98
N THR A 227 -49.58 -4.32 46.38
CA THR A 227 -50.86 -4.06 47.05
C THR A 227 -51.74 -5.29 47.22
N SER A 228 -51.49 -6.38 46.43
CA SER A 228 -52.18 -7.68 46.62
C SER A 228 -51.46 -8.63 47.58
N ALA A 229 -50.20 -8.38 47.92
CA ALA A 229 -49.37 -9.23 48.80
C ALA A 229 -49.44 -8.81 50.30
N ALA A 230 -50.11 -7.67 50.62
CA ALA A 230 -50.30 -7.23 52.03
C ALA A 230 -51.40 -8.00 52.82
N GLY A 231 -52.01 -9.06 52.24
CA GLY A 231 -53.12 -9.80 52.83
C GLY A 231 -52.79 -11.25 53.26
N ALA A 232 -51.53 -11.66 53.14
CA ALA A 232 -51.20 -13.04 53.53
C ALA A 232 -49.79 -13.10 54.13
N ALA A 233 -49.64 -12.66 55.34
CA ALA A 233 -48.46 -12.94 56.15
C ALA A 233 -48.90 -13.62 57.46
N ALA A 234 -48.83 -14.92 57.50
CA ALA A 234 -48.55 -15.70 58.71
C ALA A 234 -48.20 -17.12 58.35
N ALA A 235 -47.08 -17.54 58.84
CA ALA A 235 -46.62 -18.87 59.08
C ALA A 235 -45.47 -19.46 58.27
N ALA A 236 -44.51 -19.82 59.11
CA ALA A 236 -43.51 -20.90 59.01
C ALA A 236 -42.10 -20.50 58.41
N THR A 237 -41.24 -20.16 59.28
CA THR A 237 -40.01 -20.70 59.94
C THR A 237 -39.28 -21.85 59.23
N SER A 238 -37.98 -21.64 59.19
CA SER A 238 -36.88 -22.57 59.44
C SER A 238 -36.23 -23.38 58.28
N GLY A 239 -34.93 -23.31 58.30
CA GLY A 239 -34.01 -24.26 57.65
C GLY A 239 -32.97 -23.65 56.75
N SER A 240 -31.91 -23.15 57.22
CA SER A 240 -30.56 -23.61 57.55
C SER A 240 -29.78 -24.29 56.44
N ALA A 241 -28.58 -23.75 56.35
CA ALA A 241 -27.27 -24.33 55.99
C ALA A 241 -26.77 -24.24 54.55
N THR A 242 -25.74 -23.40 54.40
CA THR A 242 -24.29 -23.71 54.25
C THR A 242 -23.97 -24.49 52.96
N SER A 243 -23.06 -24.15 52.14
CA SER A 243 -21.63 -23.89 52.29
C SER A 243 -20.99 -23.66 50.92
N ALA A 244 -20.05 -22.73 50.91
CA ALA A 244 -18.65 -22.85 50.54
C ALA A 244 -18.32 -23.10 49.08
N ALA A 245 -17.76 -22.11 48.45
CA ALA A 245 -16.34 -21.91 48.17
C ALA A 245 -15.63 -23.02 47.38
N THR A 246 -15.12 -22.69 46.23
CA THR A 246 -13.68 -22.80 46.01
C THR A 246 -13.29 -22.19 44.65
N SER A 247 -12.28 -21.37 44.74
CA SER A 247 -11.39 -20.85 43.73
C SER A 247 -10.55 -21.94 43.07
N ALA A 248 -10.20 -21.77 41.82
CA ALA A 248 -8.90 -22.23 41.32
C ALA A 248 -8.46 -21.37 40.13
N ALA A 249 -7.37 -20.67 40.35
CA ALA A 249 -6.51 -20.08 39.35
C ALA A 249 -5.63 -21.18 38.71
N ALA A 250 -5.30 -21.03 37.46
CA ALA A 250 -4.10 -21.61 36.86
C ALA A 250 -3.75 -20.78 35.62
N THR A 251 -2.81 -19.86 35.75
CA THR A 251 -1.40 -19.84 35.28
C THR A 251 -1.17 -20.29 33.84
N SER A 252 -0.83 -19.28 33.10
CA SER A 252 0.27 -19.10 32.10
C SER A 252 0.99 -20.36 31.64
N SER A 253 1.17 -20.43 30.35
CA SER A 253 2.50 -20.67 29.79
C SER A 253 2.58 -20.20 28.34
N ALA A 254 3.46 -19.26 28.14
CA ALA A 254 4.00 -18.86 26.85
C ALA A 254 4.79 -20.04 26.26
N SER A 255 4.65 -20.31 25.00
CA SER A 255 5.69 -20.98 24.24
C SER A 255 5.96 -20.24 22.95
N SER A 256 7.09 -19.58 22.96
CA SER A 256 7.89 -19.17 21.84
C SER A 256 8.31 -20.39 21.03
N THR A 257 7.86 -20.48 19.80
CA THR A 257 8.50 -21.22 18.68
C THR A 257 7.79 -20.72 17.44
N SER A 258 8.45 -20.06 16.57
CA SER A 258 9.29 -20.51 15.53
C SER A 258 9.61 -19.39 14.52
N SER A 259 10.75 -18.83 14.66
CA SER A 259 11.40 -18.03 13.59
C SER A 259 12.24 -18.89 12.65
N ALA A 260 12.07 -20.21 12.64
CA ALA A 260 12.93 -21.13 11.90
C ALA A 260 12.33 -21.68 10.59
N ALA A 261 11.06 -21.42 10.28
CA ALA A 261 10.40 -22.04 9.13
C ALA A 261 10.37 -21.17 7.85
N ILE A 262 10.78 -19.90 7.92
CA ILE A 262 10.77 -19.01 6.73
C ILE A 262 12.12 -19.03 5.98
N SER A 263 13.17 -19.52 6.62
CA SER A 263 14.51 -19.60 5.98
C SER A 263 14.74 -20.82 5.07
N ALA A 264 13.87 -21.78 5.06
CA ALA A 264 14.10 -23.03 4.33
C ALA A 264 13.57 -23.04 2.88
N ASN A 265 12.69 -22.09 2.51
CA ASN A 265 12.05 -22.13 1.19
C ASN A 265 12.64 -21.13 0.16
N ILE A 266 13.71 -20.41 0.53
CA ILE A 266 14.45 -19.52 -0.40
C ILE A 266 15.69 -20.20 -0.97
N LYS A 267 16.02 -21.40 -0.47
CA LYS A 267 17.27 -22.13 -0.86
C LYS A 267 17.20 -22.93 -2.15
N SER A 268 16.08 -23.03 -2.84
CA SER A 268 15.98 -23.94 -3.99
C SER A 268 16.02 -23.31 -5.39
N SER A 269 16.25 -22.00 -5.50
CA SER A 269 16.42 -21.36 -6.82
C SER A 269 17.68 -20.50 -6.97
N VAL A 270 18.57 -20.51 -5.98
CA VAL A 270 19.89 -19.85 -6.10
C VAL A 270 20.91 -20.94 -6.35
N GLN A 271 21.37 -21.03 -7.59
CA GLN A 271 22.57 -21.80 -7.91
C GLN A 271 23.69 -21.32 -6.99
N GLY A 272 24.17 -22.23 -6.12
CA GLY A 272 25.17 -21.93 -5.11
C GLY A 272 26.48 -21.47 -5.77
N HIS A 273 26.84 -20.23 -5.53
CA HIS A 273 28.13 -19.68 -5.89
C HIS A 273 29.09 -19.86 -4.70
N PRO A 274 30.33 -20.24 -4.91
CA PRO A 274 31.28 -20.51 -3.84
C PRO A 274 31.60 -19.28 -3.00
N ALA A 275 31.91 -19.48 -1.72
CA ALA A 275 32.31 -18.43 -0.80
C ALA A 275 33.59 -17.71 -1.30
N GLY A 276 33.55 -16.38 -1.38
CA GLY A 276 34.63 -15.55 -1.88
C GLY A 276 34.49 -15.16 -3.37
N GLU A 277 33.28 -15.20 -3.91
CA GLU A 277 33.02 -14.86 -5.29
C GLU A 277 33.15 -13.34 -5.54
N TYR A 278 33.83 -13.02 -6.64
CA TYR A 278 34.00 -11.64 -7.11
C TYR A 278 33.14 -11.40 -8.35
N TYR A 279 32.61 -10.20 -8.45
CA TYR A 279 31.83 -9.74 -9.59
C TYR A 279 32.49 -8.51 -10.20
N THR A 280 32.64 -8.51 -11.53
CA THR A 280 33.11 -7.35 -12.27
C THR A 280 31.93 -6.46 -12.64
N ILE A 281 31.94 -5.23 -12.17
CA ILE A 281 30.90 -4.23 -12.43
C ILE A 281 30.78 -3.99 -13.92
N LYS A 282 29.60 -4.14 -14.45
CA LYS A 282 29.27 -3.85 -15.86
C LYS A 282 28.50 -2.53 -15.96
N GLY A 283 28.51 -1.97 -17.14
CA GLY A 283 27.71 -0.75 -17.40
C GLY A 283 26.26 -1.00 -17.05
N GLY A 284 25.71 -0.14 -16.16
CA GLY A 284 24.35 -0.18 -15.68
C GLY A 284 24.07 -1.04 -14.46
N ASP A 285 25.10 -1.62 -13.88
CA ASP A 285 24.94 -2.25 -12.57
C ASP A 285 24.77 -1.17 -11.49
N THR A 286 23.94 -1.49 -10.53
CA THR A 286 23.86 -0.82 -9.22
C THR A 286 24.20 -1.86 -8.16
N LEU A 287 24.66 -1.46 -6.99
CA LEU A 287 24.87 -2.40 -5.88
C LEU A 287 23.60 -3.18 -5.58
N TYR A 288 22.44 -2.56 -5.72
CA TYR A 288 21.14 -3.21 -5.55
C TYR A 288 20.87 -4.30 -6.60
N SER A 289 21.13 -4.01 -7.90
CA SER A 289 20.94 -5.02 -8.97
C SER A 289 21.88 -6.20 -8.81
N ILE A 290 23.11 -5.94 -8.35
CA ILE A 290 24.12 -6.97 -8.07
C ILE A 290 23.69 -7.80 -6.85
N ALA A 291 23.32 -7.13 -5.75
CA ALA A 291 22.85 -7.79 -4.54
C ALA A 291 21.68 -8.74 -4.81
N ARG A 292 20.68 -8.26 -5.56
CA ARG A 292 19.53 -9.07 -5.96
C ARG A 292 19.92 -10.26 -6.85
N ARG A 293 20.83 -10.07 -7.80
CA ARG A 293 21.30 -11.13 -8.71
C ARG A 293 22.00 -12.26 -7.97
N TYR A 294 22.74 -11.92 -6.92
CA TYR A 294 23.55 -12.89 -6.16
C TYR A 294 22.94 -13.28 -4.81
N GLY A 295 21.70 -12.86 -4.52
CA GLY A 295 20.98 -13.22 -3.31
C GLY A 295 21.65 -12.70 -2.02
N THR A 296 22.29 -11.53 -2.09
CA THR A 296 22.94 -10.83 -0.99
C THR A 296 22.28 -9.46 -0.77
N SER A 297 22.78 -8.64 0.15
CA SER A 297 22.32 -7.29 0.40
C SER A 297 23.35 -6.25 -0.05
N VAL A 298 22.88 -5.01 -0.30
CA VAL A 298 23.77 -3.87 -0.58
C VAL A 298 24.72 -3.64 0.59
N ASP A 299 24.22 -3.77 1.83
CA ASP A 299 25.01 -3.63 3.04
C ASP A 299 26.13 -4.66 3.11
N GLU A 300 25.86 -5.91 2.72
CA GLU A 300 26.85 -6.97 2.72
C GLU A 300 27.92 -6.71 1.65
N ILE A 301 27.50 -6.30 0.44
CA ILE A 301 28.47 -5.93 -0.61
C ILE A 301 29.33 -4.75 -0.15
N THR A 302 28.73 -3.74 0.47
CA THR A 302 29.47 -2.56 0.97
C THR A 302 30.41 -2.94 2.11
N ARG A 303 29.99 -3.82 3.01
CA ARG A 303 30.84 -4.34 4.11
C ARG A 303 32.06 -5.12 3.56
N LEU A 304 31.86 -5.90 2.49
CA LEU A 304 32.91 -6.69 1.86
C LEU A 304 33.87 -5.84 1.00
N ASN A 305 33.48 -4.63 0.63
CA ASN A 305 34.25 -3.72 -0.23
C ASN A 305 34.34 -2.32 0.44
N PRO A 306 35.16 -2.15 1.48
CA PRO A 306 35.32 -0.86 2.13
C PRO A 306 35.77 0.22 1.14
N GLY A 307 35.02 1.34 1.11
CA GLY A 307 35.29 2.46 0.21
C GLY A 307 34.52 2.44 -1.12
N ILE A 308 33.74 1.38 -1.39
CA ILE A 308 32.85 1.41 -2.56
C ILE A 308 31.75 2.45 -2.33
N LYS A 309 31.52 3.30 -3.32
CA LYS A 309 30.42 4.26 -3.31
C LYS A 309 29.34 3.81 -4.28
N ALA A 310 28.13 3.63 -3.76
CA ALA A 310 26.99 3.15 -4.56
C ALA A 310 26.67 4.09 -5.74
N THR A 311 27.00 5.37 -5.62
CA THR A 311 26.79 6.39 -6.63
C THR A 311 27.93 6.52 -7.65
N GLU A 312 29.07 5.90 -7.40
CA GLU A 312 30.31 6.05 -8.20
C GLU A 312 30.87 4.67 -8.56
N LEU A 313 30.04 3.78 -9.13
CA LEU A 313 30.48 2.46 -9.54
C LEU A 313 31.25 2.55 -10.86
N GLU A 314 32.56 2.29 -10.82
CA GLU A 314 33.42 2.24 -12.00
C GLU A 314 33.26 0.90 -12.74
N ILE A 315 32.93 0.99 -14.03
CA ILE A 315 32.81 -0.19 -14.92
C ILE A 315 34.18 -0.90 -15.00
N GLY A 316 34.18 -2.21 -14.84
CA GLY A 316 35.39 -3.01 -14.85
C GLY A 316 35.98 -3.26 -13.46
N THR A 317 35.53 -2.56 -12.43
CA THR A 317 35.97 -2.78 -11.06
C THR A 317 35.45 -4.13 -10.56
N GLN A 318 36.33 -4.92 -9.94
CA GLN A 318 35.97 -6.17 -9.27
C GLN A 318 35.54 -5.87 -7.84
N ILE A 319 34.36 -6.36 -7.48
CA ILE A 319 33.83 -6.30 -6.12
C ILE A 319 33.57 -7.68 -5.57
N ARG A 320 33.78 -7.83 -4.28
CA ARG A 320 33.48 -9.05 -3.55
C ARG A 320 31.99 -9.08 -3.22
N ILE A 321 31.30 -10.18 -3.53
CA ILE A 321 29.85 -10.33 -3.32
C ILE A 321 29.50 -11.35 -2.24
N ARG A 322 30.44 -12.19 -1.85
CA ARG A 322 30.39 -13.12 -0.71
C ARG A 322 31.76 -13.37 -0.13
#